data_c3d8fb849328e17e33de5fe7104f8e8f
#
_entry.id   c3d8fb849328e17e33de5fe7104f8e8f
#
_cell.length_a   1.000
_cell.length_b   1.000
_cell.length_c   1.000
_cell.angle_alpha   90.00
_cell.angle_beta   90.00
_cell.angle_gamma   90.00
#
_symmetry.space_group_name_H-M   'P 1'
#
loop_
_entity.id
_entity.type
_entity.pdbx_description
1 polymer ?
#
loop_
_entity_poly.entity_id
_entity_poly.type
_entity_poly.pdbx_seq_one_letter_code
_entity_poly.pdbx_strand_id
1 'polypeptide(L)'
;MNLHLEAMALNMPDVARHPNRLPFRGVLTLVGVASLRSPTGARGHRVMLTRTATEEALPSLLGMALDYAPLLASHDARRKVGIITEATIVPLHDGRQPNATGQIAVSGYLFAHDFPDVVHQIRAQQGNSLGMSYEIADASVPNQDAFIWTVTDFTFTGAAVLRRDKAAYPQTWIALAASN
;
A
#
# COMPACT_ATOMS: atom_id res chain seq x y z
N MET A 1 -20.00 11.67 17.38
CA MET A 1 -20.22 10.67 16.33
C MET A 1 -18.98 9.76 16.33
N ASN A 2 -19.07 8.55 16.93
CA ASN A 2 -17.95 7.62 16.96
C ASN A 2 -17.89 6.93 15.59
N LEU A 3 -16.91 7.29 14.75
CA LEU A 3 -16.59 6.55 13.55
C LEU A 3 -15.95 5.21 13.97
N HIS A 4 -16.73 4.14 13.94
CA HIS A 4 -16.19 2.80 13.94
C HIS A 4 -15.49 2.58 12.59
N LEU A 5 -14.16 2.68 12.58
CA LEU A 5 -13.33 2.21 11.48
C LEU A 5 -13.31 0.67 11.58
N GLU A 6 -14.22 0.02 10.88
CA GLU A 6 -14.20 -1.44 10.78
C GLU A 6 -12.99 -1.85 9.93
N ALA A 7 -12.13 -2.69 10.50
CA ALA A 7 -11.08 -3.33 9.73
C ALA A 7 -11.74 -4.29 8.73
N MET A 8 -11.37 -4.17 7.46
CA MET A 8 -11.85 -5.09 6.43
C MET A 8 -10.85 -6.22 6.24
N ALA A 9 -11.34 -7.46 6.24
CA ALA A 9 -10.51 -8.64 6.11
C ALA A 9 -11.21 -9.72 5.27
N LEU A 10 -10.42 -10.46 4.49
CA LEU A 10 -10.86 -11.71 3.88
C LEU A 10 -10.90 -12.80 4.96
N ASN A 11 -11.99 -13.56 5.00
CA ASN A 11 -12.07 -14.73 5.88
C ASN A 11 -11.16 -15.84 5.33
N MET A 12 -9.92 -15.88 5.83
CA MET A 12 -8.92 -16.88 5.43
C MET A 12 -8.89 -17.99 6.47
N PRO A 13 -8.92 -19.29 6.04
CA PRO A 13 -8.71 -20.39 6.96
C PRO A 13 -7.37 -20.27 7.69
N ASP A 14 -7.38 -20.44 9.01
CA ASP A 14 -6.16 -20.57 9.78
C ASP A 14 -5.47 -21.89 9.42
N VAL A 15 -4.35 -21.78 8.71
CA VAL A 15 -3.51 -22.92 8.33
C VAL A 15 -2.14 -22.68 8.92
N ALA A 16 -1.91 -23.30 10.08
CA ALA A 16 -0.62 -23.25 10.74
C ALA A 16 0.48 -23.74 9.78
N ARG A 17 1.53 -22.91 9.58
CA ARG A 17 2.74 -23.25 8.80
C ARG A 17 2.50 -23.62 7.34
N HIS A 18 1.68 -22.84 6.63
CA HIS A 18 1.58 -23.02 5.19
C HIS A 18 2.90 -22.56 4.51
N PRO A 19 3.61 -23.44 3.76
CA PRO A 19 4.97 -23.11 3.25
C PRO A 19 4.98 -21.94 2.27
N ASN A 20 3.86 -21.69 1.57
CA ASN A 20 3.73 -20.61 0.59
C ASN A 20 2.96 -19.38 1.12
N ARG A 21 2.75 -19.28 2.44
CA ARG A 21 2.10 -18.11 3.07
C ARG A 21 3.04 -17.49 4.08
N LEU A 22 3.91 -16.59 3.64
CA LEU A 22 4.75 -15.80 4.55
C LEU A 22 4.01 -14.50 4.88
N PRO A 23 3.54 -14.30 6.12
CA PRO A 23 2.80 -13.09 6.48
C PRO A 23 3.66 -11.83 6.32
N PHE A 24 3.02 -10.76 5.86
CA PHE A 24 3.57 -9.42 5.89
C PHE A 24 2.56 -8.45 6.50
N ARG A 25 3.06 -7.31 6.94
CA ARG A 25 2.28 -6.12 7.34
C ARG A 25 2.99 -4.88 6.86
N GLY A 26 2.24 -3.79 6.67
CA GLY A 26 2.86 -2.54 6.25
C GLY A 26 1.92 -1.36 6.26
N VAL A 27 2.45 -0.21 5.89
CA VAL A 27 1.69 1.01 5.56
C VAL A 27 1.78 1.24 4.07
N LEU A 28 0.62 1.18 3.41
CA LEU A 28 0.52 1.28 1.95
C LEU A 28 0.62 2.73 1.46
N THR A 29 -0.08 3.65 2.13
CA THR A 29 -0.15 5.07 1.74
C THR A 29 -0.69 5.93 2.87
N LEU A 30 -0.60 7.25 2.70
CA LEU A 30 -1.25 8.23 3.57
C LEU A 30 -2.57 8.70 2.93
N VAL A 31 -3.50 9.16 3.77
CA VAL A 31 -4.83 9.65 3.40
C VAL A 31 -4.97 11.09 3.84
N GLY A 32 -5.42 11.97 2.93
CA GLY A 32 -5.55 13.41 3.19
C GLY A 32 -4.24 14.18 3.16
N VAL A 33 -3.17 13.56 2.67
CA VAL A 33 -1.82 14.16 2.57
C VAL A 33 -1.37 14.12 1.13
N ALA A 34 -0.80 15.22 0.64
CA ALA A 34 -0.19 15.25 -0.68
C ALA A 34 1.07 14.37 -0.73
N SER A 35 1.20 13.56 -1.77
CA SER A 35 2.42 12.77 -2.02
C SER A 35 3.65 13.68 -2.10
N LEU A 36 4.80 13.17 -1.67
CA LEU A 36 6.06 13.91 -1.81
C LEU A 36 6.52 13.99 -3.27
N ARG A 37 6.25 12.92 -4.02
CA ARG A 37 6.60 12.77 -5.44
C ARG A 37 5.35 12.52 -6.26
N SER A 38 5.43 12.86 -7.55
CA SER A 38 4.41 12.50 -8.52
C SER A 38 4.38 10.97 -8.71
N PRO A 39 3.24 10.29 -8.47
CA PRO A 39 3.09 8.91 -8.86
C PRO A 39 3.11 8.74 -10.38
N THR A 40 3.44 7.54 -10.84
CA THR A 40 3.31 7.19 -12.27
C THR A 40 1.86 7.39 -12.72
N GLY A 41 1.65 8.02 -13.88
CA GLY A 41 0.31 8.35 -14.40
C GLY A 41 -0.24 9.71 -13.95
N ALA A 42 0.32 10.34 -12.93
CA ALA A 42 -0.13 11.65 -12.44
C ALA A 42 0.47 12.85 -13.25
N ARG A 43 1.09 12.60 -14.38
CA ARG A 43 1.61 13.63 -15.32
C ARG A 43 2.50 14.71 -14.68
N GLY A 44 3.25 14.33 -13.63
CA GLY A 44 4.09 15.25 -12.87
C GLY A 44 3.40 15.89 -11.66
N HIS A 45 2.10 15.78 -11.51
CA HIS A 45 1.37 16.31 -10.36
C HIS A 45 1.59 15.46 -9.10
N ARG A 46 1.66 16.11 -7.96
CA ARG A 46 1.52 15.44 -6.67
C ARG A 46 0.06 15.03 -6.47
N VAL A 47 -0.18 13.97 -5.71
CA VAL A 47 -1.53 13.40 -5.55
C VAL A 47 -1.90 13.34 -4.07
N MET A 48 -3.15 13.64 -3.78
CA MET A 48 -3.75 13.49 -2.46
C MET A 48 -5.05 12.67 -2.61
N LEU A 49 -5.13 11.53 -1.92
CA LEU A 49 -6.37 10.76 -1.81
C LEU A 49 -7.24 11.38 -0.72
N THR A 50 -8.50 11.71 -1.02
CA THR A 50 -9.43 12.20 0.01
C THR A 50 -9.82 11.09 0.98
N ARG A 51 -10.20 11.45 2.19
CA ARG A 51 -10.64 10.49 3.20
C ARG A 51 -11.87 9.71 2.73
N THR A 52 -12.89 10.41 2.26
CA THR A 52 -14.14 9.80 1.78
C THR A 52 -13.90 8.83 0.64
N ALA A 53 -13.20 9.25 -0.43
CA ALA A 53 -12.90 8.38 -1.55
C ALA A 53 -12.07 7.15 -1.13
N THR A 54 -11.16 7.33 -0.17
CA THR A 54 -10.37 6.22 0.34
C THR A 54 -11.20 5.22 1.13
N GLU A 55 -12.14 5.67 1.95
CA GLU A 55 -13.07 4.80 2.69
C GLU A 55 -13.97 4.02 1.73
N GLU A 56 -14.48 4.64 0.69
CA GLU A 56 -15.29 4.00 -0.35
C GLU A 56 -14.49 2.99 -1.19
N ALA A 57 -13.23 3.30 -1.52
CA ALA A 57 -12.36 2.44 -2.32
C ALA A 57 -11.72 1.29 -1.51
N LEU A 58 -11.64 1.40 -0.18
CA LEU A 58 -10.90 0.45 0.66
C LEU A 58 -11.26 -1.02 0.42
N PRO A 59 -12.56 -1.40 0.24
CA PRO A 59 -12.94 -2.77 -0.06
C PRO A 59 -12.29 -3.36 -1.32
N SER A 60 -12.01 -2.51 -2.32
CA SER A 60 -11.40 -2.97 -3.57
C SER A 60 -9.94 -3.40 -3.43
N LEU A 61 -9.31 -3.07 -2.30
CA LEU A 61 -7.92 -3.48 -2.02
C LEU A 61 -7.82 -4.92 -1.55
N LEU A 62 -8.90 -5.50 -0.99
CA LEU A 62 -8.90 -6.88 -0.51
C LEU A 62 -8.82 -7.86 -1.65
N GLY A 63 -7.92 -8.84 -1.54
CA GLY A 63 -7.67 -9.80 -2.60
C GLY A 63 -6.77 -9.29 -3.73
N MET A 64 -6.37 -8.00 -3.69
CA MET A 64 -5.47 -7.46 -4.69
C MET A 64 -4.05 -7.95 -4.47
N ALA A 65 -3.34 -8.08 -5.59
CA ALA A 65 -2.00 -8.60 -5.57
C ALA A 65 -0.98 -7.55 -5.10
N LEU A 66 0.05 -8.06 -4.42
CA LEU A 66 1.29 -7.33 -4.16
C LEU A 66 2.29 -7.67 -5.26
N ASP A 67 2.76 -6.67 -5.99
CA ASP A 67 3.77 -6.86 -7.02
C ASP A 67 5.19 -6.47 -6.56
N TYR A 68 6.16 -6.83 -7.40
CA TYR A 68 7.56 -6.67 -7.14
C TYR A 68 8.34 -6.52 -8.44
N ALA A 69 9.16 -5.49 -8.53
CA ALA A 69 10.14 -5.33 -9.61
C ALA A 69 11.57 -5.58 -9.09
N PRO A 70 12.48 -6.21 -9.86
CA PRO A 70 13.80 -6.64 -9.38
C PRO A 70 14.66 -5.57 -8.74
N LEU A 71 14.52 -4.32 -9.17
CA LEU A 71 15.27 -3.17 -8.63
C LEU A 71 14.50 -2.43 -7.53
N LEU A 72 13.27 -2.88 -7.18
CA LEU A 72 12.38 -2.20 -6.23
C LEU A 72 12.18 -0.70 -6.54
N ALA A 73 12.23 -0.35 -7.83
CA ALA A 73 12.18 1.04 -8.28
C ALA A 73 10.86 1.42 -8.97
N SER A 74 10.05 0.43 -9.33
CA SER A 74 8.81 0.57 -10.11
C SER A 74 7.83 -0.55 -9.78
N HIS A 75 6.62 -0.44 -10.31
CA HIS A 75 5.65 -1.52 -10.35
C HIS A 75 5.96 -2.49 -11.50
N ASP A 76 5.67 -3.78 -11.31
CA ASP A 76 5.62 -4.78 -12.38
C ASP A 76 4.38 -5.65 -12.21
N ALA A 77 3.29 -5.23 -12.87
CA ALA A 77 2.00 -5.90 -12.81
C ALA A 77 2.02 -7.39 -13.25
N ARG A 78 3.09 -7.86 -13.86
CA ARG A 78 3.26 -9.27 -14.27
C ARG A 78 3.92 -10.13 -13.20
N ARG A 79 4.48 -9.53 -12.15
CA ARG A 79 5.20 -10.24 -11.07
C ARG A 79 4.44 -10.13 -9.75
N LYS A 80 3.33 -10.84 -9.66
CA LYS A 80 2.47 -10.89 -8.48
C LYS A 80 3.04 -11.87 -7.46
N VAL A 81 3.63 -11.34 -6.39
CA VAL A 81 4.40 -12.11 -5.39
C VAL A 81 3.64 -12.34 -4.09
N GLY A 82 2.46 -11.79 -3.96
CA GLY A 82 1.65 -11.91 -2.75
C GLY A 82 0.25 -11.35 -2.95
N ILE A 83 -0.52 -11.36 -1.86
CA ILE A 83 -1.91 -10.92 -1.80
C ILE A 83 -2.17 -10.13 -0.52
N ILE A 84 -2.98 -9.08 -0.61
CA ILE A 84 -3.49 -8.30 0.53
C ILE A 84 -4.77 -8.97 1.04
N THR A 85 -4.83 -9.27 2.33
CA THR A 85 -5.99 -9.93 2.96
C THR A 85 -6.71 -9.04 3.96
N GLU A 86 -6.04 -7.99 4.45
CA GLU A 86 -6.63 -7.02 5.38
C GLU A 86 -6.20 -5.62 5.01
N ALA A 87 -7.10 -4.67 5.17
CA ALA A 87 -6.84 -3.25 5.01
C ALA A 87 -7.66 -2.44 6.01
N THR A 88 -7.06 -1.42 6.62
CA THR A 88 -7.76 -0.51 7.53
C THR A 88 -7.14 0.88 7.45
N ILE A 89 -7.96 1.91 7.65
CA ILE A 89 -7.49 3.29 7.80
C ILE A 89 -7.27 3.55 9.27
N VAL A 90 -6.02 3.77 9.66
CA VAL A 90 -5.65 4.09 11.04
C VAL A 90 -5.24 5.56 11.16
N PRO A 91 -5.52 6.23 12.30
CA PRO A 91 -5.10 7.60 12.52
C PRO A 91 -3.56 7.73 12.46
N LEU A 92 -3.08 8.83 11.89
CA LEU A 92 -1.68 9.21 11.97
C LEU A 92 -1.43 9.89 13.32
N HIS A 93 -0.65 9.24 14.18
CA HIS A 93 -0.24 9.83 15.47
C HIS A 93 1.06 10.63 15.38
N ASP A 94 1.45 11.00 14.18
CA ASP A 94 2.61 11.84 13.93
C ASP A 94 2.21 13.32 14.07
N GLY A 95 2.61 13.97 15.15
CA GLY A 95 2.35 15.39 15.38
C GLY A 95 2.97 16.34 14.34
N ARG A 96 3.66 15.82 13.32
CA ARG A 96 4.27 16.58 12.24
C ARG A 96 3.31 16.90 11.09
N GLN A 97 2.15 16.26 11.03
CA GLN A 97 1.17 16.49 9.98
C GLN A 97 -0.26 16.60 10.56
N PRO A 98 -0.63 17.73 11.15
CA PRO A 98 -1.91 17.92 11.82
C PRO A 98 -3.12 17.75 10.87
N ASN A 99 -2.91 17.87 9.56
CA ASN A 99 -3.97 17.71 8.54
C ASN A 99 -4.03 16.28 7.95
N ALA A 100 -3.17 15.37 8.39
CA ALA A 100 -3.20 13.99 7.93
C ALA A 100 -4.40 13.28 8.55
N THR A 101 -5.32 12.81 7.72
CA THR A 101 -6.54 12.12 8.17
C THR A 101 -6.27 10.66 8.53
N GLY A 102 -5.15 10.08 8.07
CA GLY A 102 -4.77 8.73 8.42
C GLY A 102 -3.75 8.10 7.46
N GLN A 103 -3.54 6.80 7.66
CA GLN A 103 -2.75 5.94 6.79
C GLN A 103 -3.48 4.62 6.56
N ILE A 104 -3.27 3.99 5.40
CA ILE A 104 -3.79 2.65 5.13
C ILE A 104 -2.77 1.64 5.64
N ALA A 105 -3.13 0.94 6.71
CA ALA A 105 -2.41 -0.24 7.18
C ALA A 105 -2.93 -1.47 6.43
N VAL A 106 -2.03 -2.34 6.00
CA VAL A 106 -2.34 -3.57 5.26
C VAL A 106 -1.62 -4.76 5.86
N SER A 107 -2.22 -5.93 5.75
CA SER A 107 -1.57 -7.21 5.96
C SER A 107 -1.95 -8.22 4.87
N GLY A 108 -1.17 -9.30 4.76
CA GLY A 108 -1.38 -10.33 3.76
C GLY A 108 -0.26 -11.37 3.76
N TYR A 109 -0.09 -12.04 2.62
CA TYR A 109 0.90 -13.10 2.46
C TYR A 109 1.75 -12.90 1.20
N LEU A 110 3.06 -13.13 1.31
CA LEU A 110 3.91 -13.42 0.16
C LEU A 110 3.85 -14.92 -0.17
N PHE A 111 3.92 -15.25 -1.44
CA PHE A 111 4.04 -16.62 -1.96
C PHE A 111 5.50 -17.07 -1.84
N ALA A 112 5.95 -17.34 -0.60
CA ALA A 112 7.35 -17.49 -0.26
C ALA A 112 8.03 -18.70 -0.89
N HIS A 113 7.28 -19.79 -1.10
CA HIS A 113 7.78 -20.98 -1.78
C HIS A 113 8.01 -20.74 -3.28
N ASP A 114 7.15 -19.94 -3.91
CA ASP A 114 7.22 -19.65 -5.34
C ASP A 114 8.26 -18.53 -5.65
N PHE A 115 8.49 -17.64 -4.68
CA PHE A 115 9.36 -16.47 -4.83
C PHE A 115 10.39 -16.34 -3.70
N PRO A 116 11.25 -17.38 -3.48
CA PRO A 116 12.22 -17.36 -2.39
C PRO A 116 13.29 -16.27 -2.55
N ASP A 117 13.64 -15.92 -3.78
CA ASP A 117 14.54 -14.82 -4.12
C ASP A 117 13.98 -13.45 -3.70
N VAL A 118 12.69 -13.23 -3.88
CA VAL A 118 12.01 -12.00 -3.46
C VAL A 118 11.99 -11.89 -1.94
N VAL A 119 11.67 -12.98 -1.25
CA VAL A 119 11.70 -13.03 0.22
C VAL A 119 13.10 -12.71 0.74
N HIS A 120 14.12 -13.33 0.15
CA HIS A 120 15.51 -13.06 0.52
C HIS A 120 15.88 -11.59 0.31
N GLN A 121 15.51 -11.01 -0.82
CA GLN A 121 15.83 -9.64 -1.17
C GLN A 121 15.10 -8.64 -0.25
N ILE A 122 13.82 -8.88 0.08
CA ILE A 122 13.08 -8.04 1.03
C ILE A 122 13.73 -8.13 2.42
N ARG A 123 14.12 -9.32 2.87
CA ARG A 123 14.79 -9.50 4.17
C ARG A 123 16.16 -8.85 4.23
N ALA A 124 16.95 -8.96 3.16
CA ALA A 124 18.27 -8.32 3.09
C ALA A 124 18.21 -6.80 3.16
N GLN A 125 17.07 -6.20 2.81
CA GLN A 125 16.83 -4.76 2.85
C GLN A 125 15.90 -4.35 4.02
N GLN A 126 15.63 -5.26 4.96
CA GLN A 126 14.84 -4.94 6.16
C GLN A 126 15.50 -3.83 6.98
N GLY A 127 14.66 -2.99 7.51
CA GLY A 127 15.03 -1.73 8.14
C GLY A 127 14.27 -0.60 7.45
N ASN A 128 14.78 0.60 7.49
CA ASN A 128 14.08 1.77 6.96
C ASN A 128 14.19 1.98 5.43
N SER A 129 14.57 0.97 4.63
CA SER A 129 14.85 1.14 3.19
C SER A 129 13.68 0.79 2.27
N LEU A 130 12.73 -0.05 2.72
CA LEU A 130 11.59 -0.47 1.92
C LEU A 130 10.32 0.29 2.29
N GLY A 131 9.52 0.54 1.26
CA GLY A 131 8.19 1.13 1.33
C GLY A 131 7.20 0.36 0.48
N MET A 132 5.99 0.88 0.43
CA MET A 132 4.92 0.37 -0.41
C MET A 132 4.38 1.50 -1.31
N SER A 133 3.75 1.11 -2.40
CA SER A 133 3.02 2.00 -3.30
C SER A 133 1.74 1.31 -3.74
N TYR A 134 0.67 2.08 -3.92
CA TYR A 134 -0.60 1.58 -4.40
C TYR A 134 -0.72 1.70 -5.92
N GLU A 135 -1.58 0.87 -6.50
CA GLU A 135 -2.09 1.01 -7.86
C GLU A 135 -3.58 1.33 -7.80
N ILE A 136 -4.01 2.27 -8.63
CA ILE A 136 -5.43 2.65 -8.75
C ILE A 136 -5.83 2.75 -10.22
N ALA A 137 -7.13 2.54 -10.48
CA ALA A 137 -7.79 2.80 -11.74
C ALA A 137 -9.01 3.71 -11.50
N ASP A 138 -9.59 4.17 -12.60
CA ASP A 138 -10.83 4.96 -12.63
C ASP A 138 -10.79 6.21 -11.74
N ALA A 139 -9.60 6.82 -11.62
CA ALA A 139 -9.38 7.95 -10.74
C ALA A 139 -10.05 9.23 -11.27
N SER A 140 -10.86 9.85 -10.42
CA SER A 140 -11.50 11.15 -10.68
C SER A 140 -10.71 12.28 -10.03
N VAL A 141 -10.34 13.28 -10.82
CA VAL A 141 -9.64 14.50 -10.40
C VAL A 141 -10.43 15.70 -10.90
N PRO A 142 -11.24 16.37 -10.06
CA PRO A 142 -12.11 17.47 -10.50
C PRO A 142 -11.37 18.68 -11.08
N ASN A 143 -10.17 18.98 -10.58
CA ASN A 143 -9.33 20.07 -11.08
C ASN A 143 -7.96 19.52 -11.52
N GLN A 144 -7.82 19.28 -12.82
CA GLN A 144 -6.60 18.75 -13.44
C GLN A 144 -5.49 19.81 -13.62
N ASP A 145 -5.82 21.09 -13.49
CA ASP A 145 -4.84 22.20 -13.56
C ASP A 145 -4.22 22.49 -12.19
N ALA A 146 -4.74 21.88 -11.11
CA ALA A 146 -4.22 22.08 -9.77
C ALA A 146 -2.80 21.51 -9.62
N PHE A 147 -1.94 22.20 -8.87
CA PHE A 147 -0.58 21.71 -8.57
C PHE A 147 -0.58 20.37 -7.81
N ILE A 148 -1.58 20.16 -6.96
CA ILE A 148 -1.84 18.88 -6.27
C ILE A 148 -3.17 18.35 -6.77
N TRP A 149 -3.16 17.17 -7.38
CA TRP A 149 -4.38 16.47 -7.77
C TRP A 149 -5.07 15.87 -6.56
N THR A 150 -6.25 16.38 -6.25
CA THR A 150 -7.13 15.80 -5.25
C THR A 150 -7.98 14.71 -5.90
N VAL A 151 -7.72 13.46 -5.54
CA VAL A 151 -8.46 12.32 -6.07
C VAL A 151 -9.70 12.11 -5.21
N THR A 152 -10.87 12.19 -5.83
CA THR A 152 -12.19 12.16 -5.17
C THR A 152 -12.99 10.90 -5.41
N ASP A 153 -12.50 10.03 -6.32
CA ASP A 153 -13.04 8.71 -6.62
C ASP A 153 -11.96 7.86 -7.29
N PHE A 154 -11.88 6.57 -6.97
CA PHE A 154 -10.95 5.62 -7.57
C PHE A 154 -11.20 4.18 -7.10
N THR A 155 -10.56 3.22 -7.75
CA THR A 155 -10.55 1.81 -7.37
C THR A 155 -9.11 1.35 -7.15
N PHE A 156 -8.81 0.68 -6.04
CA PHE A 156 -7.51 0.02 -5.86
C PHE A 156 -7.42 -1.21 -6.76
N THR A 157 -6.30 -1.36 -7.46
CA THR A 157 -6.04 -2.48 -8.38
C THR A 157 -4.83 -3.32 -7.96
N GLY A 158 -4.06 -2.86 -7.00
CA GLY A 158 -2.89 -3.56 -6.49
C GLY A 158 -2.01 -2.72 -5.59
N ALA A 159 -0.89 -3.31 -5.23
CA ALA A 159 0.19 -2.66 -4.50
C ALA A 159 1.55 -3.20 -4.93
N ALA A 160 2.61 -2.46 -4.66
CA ALA A 160 3.98 -2.87 -4.92
C ALA A 160 4.88 -2.68 -3.72
N VAL A 161 5.91 -3.54 -3.61
CA VAL A 161 7.06 -3.29 -2.72
C VAL A 161 8.07 -2.45 -3.48
N LEU A 162 8.45 -1.31 -2.92
CA LEU A 162 9.42 -0.39 -3.50
C LEU A 162 10.50 -0.04 -2.48
N ARG A 163 11.62 0.47 -2.98
CA ARG A 163 12.53 1.24 -2.13
C ARG A 163 11.81 2.50 -1.65
N ARG A 164 11.99 2.86 -0.39
CA ARG A 164 11.35 4.03 0.23
C ARG A 164 11.70 5.33 -0.50
N ASP A 165 12.91 5.45 -1.03
CA ASP A 165 13.33 6.61 -1.83
C ASP A 165 12.63 6.68 -3.21
N LYS A 166 11.89 5.65 -3.63
CA LYS A 166 11.08 5.61 -4.85
C LYS A 166 9.58 5.73 -4.58
N ALA A 167 9.13 5.42 -3.36
CA ALA A 167 7.74 5.56 -2.98
C ALA A 167 7.26 7.02 -3.05
N ALA A 168 6.00 7.23 -3.43
CA ALA A 168 5.37 8.55 -3.45
C ALA A 168 5.23 9.13 -2.02
N TYR A 169 5.15 8.25 -1.03
CA TYR A 169 5.08 8.58 0.40
C TYR A 169 6.21 7.87 1.15
N PRO A 170 7.22 8.61 1.64
CA PRO A 170 8.37 8.02 2.33
C PRO A 170 8.05 7.44 3.71
N GLN A 171 6.83 7.66 4.21
CA GLN A 171 6.34 7.10 5.47
C GLN A 171 5.84 5.66 5.33
N THR A 172 5.70 5.16 4.10
CA THR A 172 5.30 3.77 3.85
C THR A 172 6.39 2.80 4.24
N TRP A 173 6.00 1.59 4.60
CA TRP A 173 6.93 0.52 4.97
C TRP A 173 6.28 -0.86 4.81
N ILE A 174 7.10 -1.89 4.73
CA ILE A 174 6.69 -3.30 4.76
C ILE A 174 7.62 -4.09 5.69
N ALA A 175 7.04 -5.02 6.44
CA ALA A 175 7.77 -5.95 7.29
C ALA A 175 7.23 -7.37 7.09
N LEU A 176 8.14 -8.34 6.96
CA LEU A 176 7.80 -9.76 6.91
C LEU A 176 7.80 -10.35 8.32
N ALA A 177 6.96 -11.37 8.54
CA ALA A 177 7.06 -12.18 9.75
C ALA A 177 8.44 -12.83 9.89
N ALA A 178 8.88 -13.03 11.12
CA ALA A 178 10.10 -13.77 11.40
C ALA A 178 10.01 -15.19 10.82
N SER A 179 11.16 -15.74 10.39
CA SER A 179 11.24 -17.17 10.09
C SER A 179 11.24 -17.93 11.42
N ASN A 180 10.23 -18.78 11.60
CA ASN A 180 10.30 -19.79 12.68
C ASN A 180 11.22 -20.90 12.27
#